data_bc5656c3535fa5941958f92a300f1606
#
_entry.id   bc5656c3535fa5941958f92a300f1606
#
_cell.length_a   1.000
_cell.length_b   1.000
_cell.length_c   1.000
_cell.angle_alpha   90.00
_cell.angle_beta   90.00
_cell.angle_gamma   90.00
#
_symmetry.space_group_name_H-M   'P 1'
#
loop_
_entity.id
_entity.type
_entity.pdbx_description
1 polymer ?
#
loop_
_entity_poly.entity_id
_entity_poly.type
_entity_poly.pdbx_seq_one_letter_code
_entity_poly.pdbx_strand_id
1 'polypeptide(L)'
;IIDGSFYKKTYMQSQILGRALLESITFLDGRCIFSVVRKKDMDFYGVDKSDLDGIVDQLRVIDGIECAIFLYETGIHQFKVSLRSNSIVDVSRIAAYFGGGGHVRAAGCTMSGSVHDVVNNLSAHIAEQLEQEKANA
;
A
#
# COMPACT_ATOMS: atom_id res chain seq x y z
N ILE A 1 10.19 29.82 2.64
CA ILE A 1 9.94 29.30 2.76
C ILE A 1 9.86 28.32 2.52
N ILE A 2 10.14 28.23 2.53
CA ILE A 2 10.07 27.39 2.40
C ILE A 2 9.63 26.64 2.78
N ASP A 3 9.74 26.75 2.86
CA ASP A 3 9.45 26.32 3.47
C ASP A 3 8.47 25.52 3.85
N GLY A 4 8.14 25.64 4.53
CA GLY A 4 7.03 25.03 5.18
C GLY A 4 5.92 24.54 4.25
N SER A 5 5.77 25.16 3.11
CA SER A 5 4.76 24.81 2.12
C SER A 5 4.98 23.43 1.51
N PHE A 6 6.21 22.91 1.50
CA PHE A 6 6.49 21.58 0.97
C PHE A 6 5.91 20.47 1.83
N TYR A 7 5.68 20.74 3.10
CA TYR A 7 5.21 19.73 4.05
C TYR A 7 3.76 19.92 4.44
N LYS A 8 3.12 20.96 3.90
CA LYS A 8 1.72 21.20 4.20
C LYS A 8 0.84 20.28 3.37
N LYS A 9 -0.12 19.69 4.04
CA LYS A 9 -1.18 18.94 3.38
C LYS A 9 -2.45 19.76 3.41
N THR A 10 -3.28 19.60 2.39
CA THR A 10 -4.61 20.18 2.43
C THR A 10 -5.41 19.49 3.52
N TYR A 11 -6.48 20.12 3.95
CA TYR A 11 -7.39 19.53 4.93
C TYR A 11 -7.92 18.19 4.41
N MET A 12 -8.31 18.13 3.12
CA MET A 12 -8.86 16.91 2.53
C MET A 12 -7.81 15.79 2.40
N GLN A 13 -6.57 16.13 2.09
CA GLN A 13 -5.49 15.15 2.10
C GLN A 13 -5.32 14.54 3.48
N SER A 14 -5.37 15.36 4.53
CA SER A 14 -5.27 14.89 5.90
C SER A 14 -6.46 14.03 6.31
N GLN A 15 -7.66 14.40 5.86
CA GLN A 15 -8.88 13.63 6.16
C GLN A 15 -8.81 12.24 5.52
N ILE A 16 -8.43 12.16 4.26
CA ILE A 16 -8.39 10.85 3.58
C ILE A 16 -7.24 9.98 4.12
N LEU A 17 -6.13 10.60 4.48
CA LEU A 17 -5.04 9.88 5.15
C LEU A 17 -5.52 9.29 6.49
N GLY A 18 -6.18 10.09 7.30
CA GLY A 18 -6.73 9.64 8.58
C GLY A 18 -7.70 8.47 8.39
N ARG A 19 -8.58 8.57 7.41
CA ARG A 19 -9.52 7.51 7.10
C ARG A 19 -8.81 6.23 6.66
N ALA A 20 -7.82 6.36 5.78
CA ALA A 20 -7.04 5.20 5.31
C ALA A 20 -6.34 4.50 6.46
N LEU A 21 -5.77 5.26 7.38
CA LEU A 21 -5.11 4.69 8.56
C LEU A 21 -6.12 4.01 9.49
N LEU A 22 -7.26 4.66 9.73
CA LEU A 22 -8.30 4.12 10.62
C LEU A 22 -8.87 2.81 10.08
N GLU A 23 -9.03 2.70 8.78
CA GLU A 23 -9.62 1.53 8.13
C GLU A 23 -8.59 0.48 7.72
N SER A 24 -7.32 0.68 8.05
CA SER A 24 -6.27 -0.28 7.70
C SER A 24 -6.45 -1.58 8.46
N ILE A 25 -6.01 -2.68 7.84
CA ILE A 25 -6.16 -4.03 8.37
C ILE A 25 -4.81 -4.71 8.35
N THR A 26 -4.43 -5.32 9.48
CA THR A 26 -3.21 -6.13 9.55
C THR A 26 -3.49 -7.57 9.16
N PHE A 27 -2.47 -8.25 8.67
CA PHE A 27 -2.55 -9.67 8.27
C PHE A 27 -1.17 -10.32 8.43
N LEU A 28 -1.10 -11.63 8.22
CA LEU A 28 0.12 -12.42 8.42
C LEU A 28 0.72 -12.17 9.82
N ASP A 29 -0.08 -12.44 10.84
CA ASP A 29 0.30 -12.30 12.25
C ASP A 29 0.74 -10.87 12.61
N GLY A 30 0.11 -9.89 11.99
CA GLY A 30 0.39 -8.48 12.28
C GLY A 30 1.67 -7.94 11.65
N ARG A 31 2.33 -8.72 10.81
CA ARG A 31 3.57 -8.29 10.14
C ARG A 31 3.30 -7.47 8.89
N CYS A 32 2.09 -7.55 8.37
CA CYS A 32 1.69 -6.84 7.15
C CYS A 32 0.45 -6.02 7.41
N ILE A 33 0.25 -4.99 6.61
CA ILE A 33 -0.90 -4.10 6.72
C ILE A 33 -1.36 -3.67 5.33
N PHE A 34 -2.67 -3.51 5.14
CA PHE A 34 -3.16 -2.91 3.91
C PHE A 34 -4.26 -1.91 4.21
N SER A 35 -4.45 -0.98 3.27
CA SER A 35 -5.56 -0.05 3.28
C SER A 35 -6.03 0.21 1.86
N VAL A 36 -7.28 0.58 1.71
CA VAL A 36 -7.93 0.77 0.42
C VAL A 36 -8.65 2.10 0.38
N VAL A 37 -8.52 2.84 -0.72
CA VAL A 37 -9.33 4.03 -0.98
C VAL A 37 -10.16 3.74 -2.23
N ARG A 38 -11.47 3.84 -2.08
CA ARG A 38 -12.42 3.61 -3.18
C ARG A 38 -12.63 4.89 -3.97
N LYS A 39 -13.05 4.74 -5.23
CA LYS A 39 -13.35 5.90 -6.08
C LYS A 39 -14.38 6.81 -5.45
N LYS A 40 -15.42 6.24 -4.82
CA LYS A 40 -16.45 7.02 -4.14
C LYS A 40 -15.89 7.88 -3.01
N ASP A 41 -14.85 7.40 -2.34
CA ASP A 41 -14.20 8.14 -1.25
C ASP A 41 -13.36 9.28 -1.82
N MET A 42 -12.65 9.02 -2.91
CA MET A 42 -11.92 10.08 -3.61
C MET A 42 -12.85 11.19 -4.05
N ASP A 43 -13.99 10.83 -4.61
CA ASP A 43 -15.01 11.79 -5.05
C ASP A 43 -15.60 12.57 -3.86
N PHE A 44 -15.86 11.86 -2.76
CA PHE A 44 -16.41 12.49 -1.56
C PHE A 44 -15.47 13.55 -0.98
N TYR A 45 -14.17 13.24 -0.90
CA TYR A 45 -13.17 14.17 -0.36
C TYR A 45 -12.66 15.17 -1.39
N GLY A 46 -13.04 15.01 -2.66
CA GLY A 46 -12.56 15.88 -3.73
C GLY A 46 -11.08 15.77 -3.99
N VAL A 47 -10.52 14.56 -3.85
CA VAL A 47 -9.09 14.31 -4.04
C VAL A 47 -8.86 13.47 -5.30
N ASP A 48 -7.65 13.60 -5.84
CA ASP A 48 -7.21 12.78 -6.97
C ASP A 48 -6.04 11.87 -6.52
N LYS A 49 -5.48 11.12 -7.46
CA LYS A 49 -4.42 10.16 -7.12
C LYS A 49 -3.19 10.80 -6.52
N SER A 50 -2.89 12.05 -6.88
CA SER A 50 -1.70 12.73 -6.32
C SER A 50 -1.88 13.07 -4.85
N ASP A 51 -3.12 13.24 -4.41
CA ASP A 51 -3.44 13.52 -3.00
C ASP A 51 -3.26 12.29 -2.12
N LEU A 52 -3.14 11.11 -2.72
CA LEU A 52 -2.97 9.84 -2.00
C LEU A 52 -1.49 9.47 -1.77
N ASP A 53 -0.58 10.27 -2.35
CA ASP A 53 0.85 10.02 -2.20
C ASP A 53 1.25 10.07 -0.73
N GLY A 54 2.07 9.11 -0.34
CA GLY A 54 2.59 9.05 1.03
C GLY A 54 1.75 8.23 1.99
N ILE A 55 0.53 7.83 1.63
CA ILE A 55 -0.31 7.02 2.54
C ILE A 55 0.38 5.70 2.85
N VAL A 56 0.92 5.01 1.83
CA VAL A 56 1.58 3.72 2.04
C VAL A 56 2.79 3.86 2.96
N ASP A 57 3.49 4.99 2.91
CA ASP A 57 4.65 5.21 3.78
C ASP A 57 4.23 5.41 5.24
N GLN A 58 3.06 5.98 5.48
CA GLN A 58 2.51 6.08 6.84
C GLN A 58 2.11 4.71 7.38
N LEU A 59 1.64 3.82 6.53
CA LEU A 59 1.35 2.44 6.93
C LEU A 59 2.63 1.68 7.26
N ARG A 60 3.67 1.88 6.46
CA ARG A 60 4.94 1.16 6.59
C ARG A 60 5.66 1.44 7.91
N VAL A 61 5.50 2.64 8.48
CA VAL A 61 6.21 3.03 9.69
C VAL A 61 5.54 2.55 10.98
N ILE A 62 4.41 1.88 10.88
CA ILE A 62 3.75 1.32 12.05
C ILE A 62 4.61 0.20 12.63
N ASP A 63 4.80 0.22 13.95
CA ASP A 63 5.67 -0.72 14.63
C ASP A 63 5.27 -2.18 14.35
N GLY A 64 6.26 -3.01 14.06
CA GLY A 64 6.04 -4.43 13.76
C GLY A 64 5.70 -4.75 12.31
N ILE A 65 5.50 -3.74 11.47
CA ILE A 65 5.14 -3.96 10.07
C ILE A 65 6.39 -4.23 9.23
N GLU A 66 6.38 -5.35 8.52
CA GLU A 66 7.40 -5.66 7.52
C GLU A 66 6.96 -5.17 6.14
N CYS A 67 5.68 -5.33 5.79
CA CYS A 67 5.19 -5.02 4.46
C CYS A 67 3.88 -4.24 4.53
N ALA A 68 3.79 -3.17 3.74
CA ALA A 68 2.58 -2.35 3.66
C ALA A 68 2.07 -2.33 2.24
N ILE A 69 0.75 -2.43 2.09
CA ILE A 69 0.05 -2.43 0.81
C ILE A 69 -0.99 -1.32 0.84
N PHE A 70 -0.99 -0.48 -0.19
CA PHE A 70 -2.02 0.53 -0.35
C PHE A 70 -2.66 0.36 -1.73
N LEU A 71 -3.99 0.27 -1.75
CA LEU A 71 -4.77 0.15 -2.98
C LEU A 71 -5.64 1.38 -3.16
N TYR A 72 -5.70 1.93 -4.40
CA TYR A 72 -6.78 2.83 -4.72
C TYR A 72 -7.47 2.39 -6.02
N GLU A 73 -8.77 2.58 -6.05
CA GLU A 73 -9.62 2.11 -7.14
C GLU A 73 -9.46 3.00 -8.37
N THR A 74 -9.19 2.40 -9.53
CA THR A 74 -9.03 3.11 -10.80
C THR A 74 -10.16 2.82 -11.78
N GLY A 75 -10.92 1.77 -11.54
CA GLY A 75 -12.05 1.36 -12.37
C GLY A 75 -12.78 0.22 -11.69
N ILE A 76 -13.76 -0.35 -12.37
CA ILE A 76 -14.52 -1.47 -11.84
C ILE A 76 -13.57 -2.66 -11.64
N HIS A 77 -13.46 -3.13 -10.39
CA HIS A 77 -12.59 -4.24 -10.02
C HIS A 77 -11.14 -4.06 -10.50
N GLN A 78 -10.65 -2.82 -10.46
CA GLN A 78 -9.28 -2.52 -10.83
C GLN A 78 -8.66 -1.55 -9.84
N PHE A 79 -7.43 -1.87 -9.41
CA PHE A 79 -6.74 -1.12 -8.37
C PHE A 79 -5.29 -0.83 -8.76
N LYS A 80 -4.85 0.37 -8.45
CA LYS A 80 -3.43 0.67 -8.43
C LYS A 80 -2.92 0.25 -7.05
N VAL A 81 -1.83 -0.51 -7.06
CA VAL A 81 -1.25 -1.11 -5.85
C VAL A 81 0.12 -0.50 -5.59
N SER A 82 0.32 -0.02 -4.38
CA SER A 82 1.63 0.44 -3.90
C SER A 82 2.11 -0.52 -2.83
N LEU A 83 3.37 -0.95 -2.93
CA LEU A 83 3.98 -1.91 -2.02
C LEU A 83 5.21 -1.30 -1.38
N ARG A 84 5.35 -1.49 -0.07
CA ARG A 84 6.53 -1.07 0.68
C ARG A 84 6.97 -2.19 1.61
N SER A 85 8.27 -2.31 1.82
CA SER A 85 8.80 -3.25 2.82
C SER A 85 9.89 -2.56 3.62
N ASN A 86 10.25 -3.16 4.76
CA ASN A 86 11.22 -2.55 5.66
C ASN A 86 12.56 -3.27 5.67
N SER A 87 12.61 -4.60 5.59
CA SER A 87 13.87 -5.30 5.73
C SER A 87 13.98 -6.64 4.99
N ILE A 88 12.89 -7.36 4.81
CA ILE A 88 12.95 -8.75 4.33
C ILE A 88 12.36 -8.90 2.93
N VAL A 89 11.14 -8.42 2.74
CA VAL A 89 10.39 -8.69 1.51
C VAL A 89 10.89 -7.83 0.36
N ASP A 90 11.20 -8.48 -0.76
CA ASP A 90 11.53 -7.78 -2.00
C ASP A 90 10.24 -7.53 -2.76
N VAL A 91 9.70 -6.32 -2.62
CA VAL A 91 8.43 -5.97 -3.25
C VAL A 91 8.56 -5.76 -4.75
N SER A 92 9.78 -5.52 -5.25
CA SER A 92 9.98 -5.37 -6.71
C SER A 92 9.69 -6.70 -7.43
N ARG A 93 10.04 -7.82 -6.82
CA ARG A 93 9.76 -9.15 -7.39
C ARG A 93 8.27 -9.43 -7.44
N ILE A 94 7.55 -9.05 -6.40
CA ILE A 94 6.11 -9.21 -6.34
C ILE A 94 5.43 -8.35 -7.40
N ALA A 95 5.80 -7.06 -7.47
CA ALA A 95 5.25 -6.14 -8.44
C ALA A 95 5.50 -6.62 -9.87
N ALA A 96 6.72 -7.10 -10.14
CA ALA A 96 7.09 -7.61 -11.47
C ALA A 96 6.24 -8.81 -11.88
N TYR A 97 5.93 -9.69 -10.93
CA TYR A 97 5.07 -10.84 -11.20
C TYR A 97 3.69 -10.40 -11.70
N PHE A 98 3.18 -9.28 -11.19
CA PHE A 98 1.88 -8.74 -11.58
C PHE A 98 1.99 -7.66 -12.66
N GLY A 99 3.11 -7.60 -13.38
CA GLY A 99 3.25 -6.71 -14.52
C GLY A 99 3.72 -5.30 -14.19
N GLY A 100 4.10 -5.05 -12.96
CA GLY A 100 4.62 -3.75 -12.53
C GLY A 100 6.11 -3.76 -12.30
N GLY A 101 6.59 -2.98 -11.35
CA GLY A 101 8.01 -2.90 -11.03
C GLY A 101 8.32 -1.88 -9.97
N GLY A 102 9.60 -1.66 -9.74
CA GLY A 102 10.08 -0.70 -8.77
C GLY A 102 11.39 -1.14 -8.14
N HIS A 103 11.57 -0.77 -6.90
CA HIS A 103 12.77 -1.08 -6.11
C HIS A 103 12.44 -2.12 -5.03
N VAL A 104 13.47 -2.67 -4.43
CA VAL A 104 13.33 -3.76 -3.47
C VAL A 104 12.44 -3.39 -2.27
N ARG A 105 12.43 -2.12 -1.86
CA ARG A 105 11.63 -1.64 -0.72
C ARG A 105 10.41 -0.81 -1.13
N ALA A 106 10.25 -0.49 -2.41
CA ALA A 106 9.16 0.35 -2.88
C ALA A 106 8.84 0.01 -4.33
N ALA A 107 7.66 -0.53 -4.58
CA ALA A 107 7.25 -0.96 -5.91
C ALA A 107 5.75 -0.80 -6.07
N GLY A 108 5.27 -0.98 -7.29
CA GLY A 108 3.85 -0.88 -7.57
C GLY A 108 3.44 -1.64 -8.82
N CYS A 109 2.14 -1.92 -8.89
CA CYS A 109 1.54 -2.60 -10.03
C CYS A 109 0.06 -2.23 -10.10
N THR A 110 -0.60 -2.70 -11.15
CA THR A 110 -2.05 -2.60 -11.30
C THR A 110 -2.62 -4.01 -11.26
N MET A 111 -3.67 -4.21 -10.48
CA MET A 111 -4.28 -5.53 -10.34
C MET A 111 -5.78 -5.44 -10.49
N SER A 112 -6.35 -6.51 -11.02
CA SER A 112 -7.79 -6.64 -11.23
C SER A 112 -8.38 -7.65 -10.25
N GLY A 113 -9.66 -7.48 -9.91
CA GLY A 113 -10.37 -8.35 -9.00
C GLY A 113 -10.95 -7.56 -7.84
N SER A 114 -11.52 -8.27 -6.87
CA SER A 114 -11.98 -7.64 -5.63
C SER A 114 -10.78 -7.29 -4.76
N VAL A 115 -11.00 -6.46 -3.75
CA VAL A 115 -9.97 -6.18 -2.75
C VAL A 115 -9.46 -7.49 -2.13
N HIS A 116 -10.39 -8.39 -1.80
CA HIS A 116 -10.04 -9.69 -1.23
C HIS A 116 -9.11 -10.49 -2.15
N ASP A 117 -9.43 -10.55 -3.44
CA ASP A 117 -8.60 -11.25 -4.43
C ASP A 117 -7.20 -10.65 -4.51
N VAL A 118 -7.13 -9.32 -4.61
CA VAL A 118 -5.85 -8.61 -4.75
C VAL A 118 -4.98 -8.85 -3.52
N VAL A 119 -5.54 -8.66 -2.33
CA VAL A 119 -4.78 -8.81 -1.08
C VAL A 119 -4.37 -10.27 -0.89
N ASN A 120 -5.23 -11.23 -1.18
CA ASN A 120 -4.87 -12.65 -1.07
C ASN A 120 -3.72 -13.03 -2.00
N ASN A 121 -3.75 -12.55 -3.24
CA ASN A 121 -2.69 -12.85 -4.19
C ASN A 121 -1.36 -12.25 -3.73
N LEU A 122 -1.39 -11.01 -3.25
CA LEU A 122 -0.19 -10.36 -2.73
C LEU A 122 0.31 -11.05 -1.46
N SER A 123 -0.60 -11.41 -0.57
CA SER A 123 -0.28 -12.08 0.69
C SER A 123 0.43 -13.41 0.45
N ALA A 124 0.01 -14.18 -0.56
CA ALA A 124 0.64 -15.46 -0.89
C ALA A 124 2.12 -15.27 -1.26
N HIS A 125 2.41 -14.26 -2.07
CA HIS A 125 3.79 -13.96 -2.47
C HIS A 125 4.63 -13.46 -1.29
N ILE A 126 4.05 -12.63 -0.43
CA ILE A 126 4.73 -12.13 0.76
C ILE A 126 5.04 -13.29 1.71
N ALA A 127 4.05 -14.13 1.95
CA ALA A 127 4.21 -15.29 2.84
C ALA A 127 5.30 -16.22 2.34
N GLU A 128 5.39 -16.46 1.04
CA GLU A 128 6.42 -17.29 0.46
C GLU A 128 7.81 -16.73 0.74
N GLN A 129 8.01 -15.42 0.58
CA GLN A 129 9.31 -14.81 0.87
C GLN A 129 9.66 -14.88 2.36
N LEU A 130 8.67 -14.68 3.23
CA LEU A 130 8.88 -14.78 4.67
C LEU A 130 9.24 -16.21 5.09
N GLU A 131 8.63 -17.21 4.46
CA GLU A 131 8.98 -18.61 4.72
C GLU A 131 10.40 -18.94 4.24
N GLN A 132 10.79 -18.42 3.07
CA GLN A 132 12.16 -18.60 2.56
C GLN A 132 13.18 -17.96 3.50
N GLU A 133 12.89 -16.80 4.05
CA GLU A 133 13.76 -16.14 5.02
C GLU A 133 13.92 -16.98 6.27
N LYS A 134 12.84 -17.56 6.78
CA LYS A 134 12.89 -18.46 7.92
C LYS A 134 13.75 -19.68 7.65
N ALA A 135 13.61 -20.28 6.45
CA ALA A 135 14.37 -21.48 6.08
C ALA A 135 15.86 -21.20 5.96
N ASN A 136 16.24 -19.96 5.62
CA ASN A 136 17.63 -19.55 5.43
C ASN A 136 18.27 -18.97 6.70
N ALA A 137 17.48 -18.81 7.76
CA ALA A 137 17.96 -18.23 9.02
C ALA A 137 18.76 -19.24 9.84
#